data_aa05ddd93834a4404af339972df51352
#
_entry.id   aa05ddd93834a4404af339972df51352
#
_cell.length_a   1.000
_cell.length_b   1.000
_cell.length_c   1.000
_cell.angle_alpha   90.00
_cell.angle_beta   90.00
_cell.angle_gamma   90.00
#
_symmetry.space_group_name_H-M   'P 1'
#
loop_
_entity.id
_entity.type
_entity.pdbx_description
1 polymer ?
#
loop_
_entity_poly.entity_id
_entity_poly.type
_entity_poly.pdbx_seq_one_letter_code
_entity_poly.pdbx_strand_id
1 'polypeptide(L)'
;ALGQMSDRTHFRMVFGVQELIYRSPEFQFAKEMLSHVNERYVDLTIQKEDVQFIIQQRLLQKDEHQKTQIRQHLSQFTVMFPNMNNNLDTYVNLFPVHPSYFDNFSLIKIGKSQREVLKTLSSKFKSIIEEDVPKDKPGLICYDSYWKDMQNNVDLKADPDVSKVSDITELVNQKIEDNFTRGLAPKKALAHRIVAASAIKMLQADLSHPNGVTADSLANDLCHVDITCENYDELVDLAFTRTLDSIVSATIGQYFEKGENNEYHLRIEGGVNYEQKVKDYATQMGDGQKDEYFFMFLAEVLPVEGDTYRTNFRIWSHNIEWQSHKCTRAGYIFMGNPNDRSTTQPQQHFYIYFMPIFNSQAKSHTNDKDSVFFIMDGLDDEFKQKVTLYGSALSQENSASSDEKPKYKQLRDKYYKEARDSFNKHF
;
A
#
# COMPACT_ATOMS: atom_id res chain seq x y z
N ALA A 1 -42.01 15.29 -33.64
CA ALA A 1 -42.70 16.49 -34.17
C ALA A 1 -41.75 17.71 -34.25
N LEU A 2 -41.13 18.18 -33.15
CA LEU A 2 -40.24 19.35 -33.15
C LEU A 2 -38.96 19.15 -33.99
N GLY A 3 -38.32 17.97 -33.93
CA GLY A 3 -37.17 17.64 -34.74
C GLY A 3 -37.45 17.57 -36.24
N GLN A 4 -38.69 17.24 -36.65
CA GLN A 4 -39.11 17.28 -38.07
C GLN A 4 -39.36 18.71 -38.59
N MET A 5 -39.62 19.67 -37.70
CA MET A 5 -39.74 21.06 -38.05
C MET A 5 -38.39 21.71 -38.34
N SER A 6 -37.32 21.27 -37.71
CA SER A 6 -35.96 21.81 -37.93
C SER A 6 -35.43 21.46 -39.33
N ASP A 7 -35.90 20.39 -39.96
CA ASP A 7 -35.53 20.02 -41.34
C ASP A 7 -36.16 20.94 -42.40
N ARG A 8 -37.23 21.65 -42.02
CA ARG A 8 -38.00 22.54 -42.93
C ARG A 8 -37.79 24.01 -42.63
N THR A 9 -37.11 24.36 -41.56
CA THR A 9 -36.89 25.73 -41.11
C THR A 9 -35.44 25.90 -40.65
N HIS A 10 -34.94 27.14 -40.62
CA HIS A 10 -33.63 27.47 -40.07
C HIS A 10 -33.62 27.46 -38.51
N PHE A 11 -34.49 26.66 -37.88
CA PHE A 11 -34.61 26.55 -36.45
C PHE A 11 -33.66 25.47 -35.92
N ARG A 12 -32.89 25.80 -34.87
CA ARG A 12 -32.00 24.87 -34.19
C ARG A 12 -32.37 24.85 -32.72
N MET A 13 -32.32 23.64 -32.12
CA MET A 13 -32.63 23.44 -30.72
C MET A 13 -31.39 22.94 -30.00
N VAL A 14 -31.15 23.49 -28.82
CA VAL A 14 -30.12 23.01 -27.89
C VAL A 14 -30.83 22.59 -26.61
N PHE A 15 -30.57 21.36 -26.17
CA PHE A 15 -31.10 20.84 -24.91
C PHE A 15 -29.94 20.58 -23.97
N GLY A 16 -30.05 21.08 -22.73
CA GLY A 16 -29.15 20.69 -21.63
C GLY A 16 -29.75 19.52 -20.86
N VAL A 17 -29.01 18.44 -20.77
CA VAL A 17 -29.37 17.24 -19.97
C VAL A 17 -28.23 16.90 -19.03
N GLN A 18 -28.53 16.38 -17.85
CA GLN A 18 -27.51 16.02 -16.86
C GLN A 18 -26.80 14.70 -17.21
N GLU A 19 -27.52 13.79 -17.87
CA GLU A 19 -26.98 12.49 -18.30
C GLU A 19 -27.41 12.21 -19.74
N LEU A 20 -26.66 11.34 -20.41
CA LEU A 20 -27.04 10.83 -21.71
C LEU A 20 -28.25 9.92 -21.53
N ILE A 21 -29.46 10.47 -21.67
CA ILE A 21 -30.77 9.84 -21.41
C ILE A 21 -30.86 8.45 -22.05
N TYR A 22 -30.32 8.27 -23.26
CA TYR A 22 -30.31 7.01 -23.99
C TYR A 22 -29.34 5.95 -23.46
N ARG A 23 -28.46 6.30 -22.50
CA ARG A 23 -27.53 5.38 -21.81
C ARG A 23 -28.01 5.04 -20.40
N SER A 24 -28.96 5.78 -19.86
CA SER A 24 -29.48 5.51 -18.52
C SER A 24 -30.32 4.22 -18.50
N PRO A 25 -30.12 3.31 -17.55
CA PRO A 25 -30.93 2.12 -17.37
C PRO A 25 -32.42 2.43 -17.18
N GLU A 26 -32.74 3.58 -16.61
CA GLU A 26 -34.10 4.02 -16.34
C GLU A 26 -34.91 4.29 -17.63
N PHE A 27 -34.24 4.56 -18.74
CA PHE A 27 -34.85 4.86 -20.04
C PHE A 27 -34.72 3.70 -21.05
N GLN A 28 -34.35 2.49 -20.61
CA GLN A 28 -34.23 1.33 -21.51
C GLN A 28 -35.53 1.00 -22.24
N PHE A 29 -36.70 1.28 -21.63
CA PHE A 29 -38.02 1.06 -22.27
C PHE A 29 -38.23 1.96 -23.49
N ALA A 30 -37.51 3.06 -23.60
CA ALA A 30 -37.62 4.02 -24.71
C ALA A 30 -36.43 3.94 -25.69
N LYS A 31 -35.61 2.89 -25.59
CA LYS A 31 -34.33 2.77 -26.34
C LYS A 31 -34.47 2.93 -27.85
N GLU A 32 -35.50 2.32 -28.46
CA GLU A 32 -35.73 2.44 -29.91
C GLU A 32 -36.13 3.87 -30.29
N MET A 33 -36.99 4.51 -29.50
CA MET A 33 -37.41 5.90 -29.75
C MET A 33 -36.22 6.86 -29.55
N LEU A 34 -35.36 6.61 -28.57
CA LEU A 34 -34.19 7.41 -28.27
C LEU A 34 -33.07 7.23 -29.32
N SER A 35 -32.94 6.04 -29.95
CA SER A 35 -31.98 5.82 -31.03
C SER A 35 -32.28 6.73 -32.25
N HIS A 36 -33.55 6.85 -32.64
CA HIS A 36 -33.96 7.73 -33.72
C HIS A 36 -33.76 9.22 -33.38
N VAL A 37 -33.80 9.57 -32.10
CA VAL A 37 -33.49 10.94 -31.65
C VAL A 37 -31.98 11.19 -31.75
N ASN A 38 -31.16 10.21 -31.39
CA ASN A 38 -29.70 10.34 -31.40
C ASN A 38 -29.12 10.60 -32.81
N GLU A 39 -29.74 10.04 -33.87
CA GLU A 39 -29.32 10.26 -35.25
C GLU A 39 -29.50 11.72 -35.71
N ARG A 40 -30.30 12.53 -35.00
CA ARG A 40 -30.67 13.91 -35.35
C ARG A 40 -30.00 14.98 -34.50
N TYR A 41 -29.33 14.60 -33.43
CA TYR A 41 -28.67 15.52 -32.51
C TYR A 41 -27.18 15.23 -32.43
N VAL A 42 -26.41 16.28 -32.25
CA VAL A 42 -24.99 16.22 -31.98
C VAL A 42 -24.83 16.37 -30.48
N ASP A 43 -24.26 15.34 -29.82
CA ASP A 43 -23.98 15.39 -28.41
C ASP A 43 -22.75 16.25 -28.15
N LEU A 44 -22.94 17.28 -27.32
CA LEU A 44 -21.86 18.10 -26.79
C LEU A 44 -21.69 17.75 -25.30
N THR A 45 -20.72 16.91 -25.01
CA THR A 45 -20.40 16.55 -23.63
C THR A 45 -19.37 17.49 -23.05
N ILE A 46 -19.67 18.10 -21.91
CA ILE A 46 -18.70 18.91 -21.17
C ILE A 46 -17.61 17.97 -20.66
N GLN A 47 -16.39 18.18 -21.11
CA GLN A 47 -15.21 17.42 -20.68
C GLN A 47 -14.67 18.00 -19.38
N LYS A 48 -13.71 17.29 -18.78
CA LYS A 48 -13.04 17.69 -17.54
C LYS A 48 -12.32 19.04 -17.68
N GLU A 49 -11.67 19.24 -18.81
CA GLU A 49 -10.94 20.46 -19.17
C GLU A 49 -11.90 21.64 -19.25
N ASP A 50 -13.12 21.41 -19.76
CA ASP A 50 -14.17 22.45 -19.80
C ASP A 50 -14.60 22.86 -18.39
N VAL A 51 -14.66 21.92 -17.44
CA VAL A 51 -15.00 22.23 -16.03
C VAL A 51 -13.92 23.11 -15.40
N GLN A 52 -12.65 22.76 -15.60
CA GLN A 52 -11.53 23.56 -15.11
C GLN A 52 -11.57 24.98 -15.72
N PHE A 53 -11.81 25.08 -17.02
CA PHE A 53 -11.93 26.35 -17.71
C PHE A 53 -13.09 27.20 -17.17
N ILE A 54 -14.27 26.60 -16.97
CA ILE A 54 -15.43 27.27 -16.41
C ILE A 54 -15.13 27.82 -15.01
N ILE A 55 -14.44 27.03 -14.16
CA ILE A 55 -14.06 27.44 -12.82
C ILE A 55 -13.06 28.60 -12.86
N GLN A 56 -12.04 28.52 -13.71
CA GLN A 56 -11.07 29.60 -13.89
C GLN A 56 -11.77 30.90 -14.32
N GLN A 57 -12.71 30.84 -15.29
CA GLN A 57 -13.36 31.99 -15.85
C GLN A 57 -14.48 32.57 -14.98
N ARG A 58 -15.13 31.79 -14.14
CA ARG A 58 -16.29 32.24 -13.37
C ARG A 58 -16.04 32.39 -11.87
N LEU A 59 -15.22 31.53 -11.28
CA LEU A 59 -14.98 31.53 -9.82
C LEU A 59 -13.61 32.08 -9.45
N LEU A 60 -12.61 31.93 -10.32
CA LEU A 60 -11.21 32.21 -10.02
C LEU A 60 -10.62 33.29 -10.95
N GLN A 61 -11.45 34.22 -11.43
CA GLN A 61 -10.95 35.37 -12.24
C GLN A 61 -9.90 36.15 -11.45
N LYS A 62 -8.77 36.41 -12.11
CA LYS A 62 -7.62 37.12 -11.55
C LYS A 62 -7.10 38.13 -12.56
N ASP A 63 -6.80 39.31 -12.08
CA ASP A 63 -6.04 40.29 -12.87
C ASP A 63 -4.54 39.92 -12.91
N GLU A 64 -3.78 40.58 -13.76
CA GLU A 64 -2.35 40.29 -13.93
C GLU A 64 -1.51 40.62 -12.68
N HIS A 65 -1.94 41.57 -11.87
CA HIS A 65 -1.28 41.88 -10.62
C HIS A 65 -1.46 40.74 -9.61
N GLN A 66 -2.68 40.22 -9.45
CA GLN A 66 -2.99 39.07 -8.60
C GLN A 66 -2.23 37.81 -9.06
N LYS A 67 -2.20 37.55 -10.38
CA LYS A 67 -1.41 36.42 -10.93
C LYS A 67 0.08 36.53 -10.61
N THR A 68 0.61 37.75 -10.68
CA THR A 68 2.03 38.02 -10.36
C THR A 68 2.31 37.76 -8.86
N GLN A 69 1.44 38.18 -7.97
CA GLN A 69 1.57 37.95 -6.53
C GLN A 69 1.47 36.44 -6.21
N ILE A 70 0.50 35.74 -6.80
CA ILE A 70 0.33 34.29 -6.64
C ILE A 70 1.56 33.55 -7.18
N ARG A 71 2.08 33.93 -8.34
CA ARG A 71 3.29 33.36 -8.91
C ARG A 71 4.49 33.53 -7.98
N GLN A 72 4.68 34.74 -7.43
CA GLN A 72 5.76 35.01 -6.50
C GLN A 72 5.63 34.18 -5.24
N HIS A 73 4.41 34.00 -4.71
CA HIS A 73 4.15 33.17 -3.55
C HIS A 73 4.46 31.69 -3.85
N LEU A 74 3.90 31.11 -4.91
CA LEU A 74 4.08 29.71 -5.24
C LEU A 74 5.52 29.37 -5.65
N SER A 75 6.26 30.31 -6.26
CA SER A 75 7.66 30.10 -6.63
C SER A 75 8.58 29.79 -5.46
N GLN A 76 8.20 30.15 -4.24
CA GLN A 76 8.97 29.83 -3.02
C GLN A 76 8.93 28.31 -2.71
N PHE A 77 7.96 27.58 -3.23
CA PHE A 77 7.73 26.16 -2.96
C PHE A 77 8.10 25.25 -4.14
N THR A 78 8.49 25.82 -5.28
CA THR A 78 8.80 25.03 -6.50
C THR A 78 10.00 24.10 -6.36
N VAL A 79 10.93 24.39 -5.47
CA VAL A 79 12.07 23.49 -5.15
C VAL A 79 11.56 22.24 -4.44
N MET A 80 10.57 22.42 -3.54
CA MET A 80 9.98 21.32 -2.78
C MET A 80 8.95 20.51 -3.61
N PHE A 81 8.34 21.12 -4.65
CA PHE A 81 7.30 20.48 -5.47
C PHE A 81 7.62 20.59 -6.96
N PRO A 82 8.35 19.61 -7.54
CA PRO A 82 8.76 19.63 -8.95
C PRO A 82 7.58 19.70 -9.94
N ASN A 83 6.46 19.06 -9.61
CA ASN A 83 5.26 19.12 -10.45
C ASN A 83 4.66 20.54 -10.50
N MET A 84 4.68 21.25 -9.39
CA MET A 84 4.28 22.66 -9.34
C MET A 84 5.23 23.52 -10.18
N ASN A 85 6.53 23.28 -10.13
CA ASN A 85 7.51 23.99 -10.94
C ASN A 85 7.24 23.82 -12.44
N ASN A 86 7.00 22.59 -12.88
CA ASN A 86 6.77 22.26 -14.28
C ASN A 86 5.46 22.81 -14.83
N ASN A 87 4.47 23.04 -13.96
CA ASN A 87 3.10 23.45 -14.33
C ASN A 87 2.66 24.74 -13.65
N LEU A 88 3.59 25.64 -13.32
CA LEU A 88 3.33 26.81 -12.48
C LEU A 88 2.18 27.69 -12.99
N ASP A 89 2.03 27.86 -14.29
CA ASP A 89 0.94 28.63 -14.89
C ASP A 89 -0.43 28.03 -14.57
N THR A 90 -0.55 26.71 -14.59
CA THR A 90 -1.78 26.00 -14.22
C THR A 90 -2.12 26.22 -12.75
N TYR A 91 -1.12 26.13 -11.86
CA TYR A 91 -1.30 26.40 -10.43
C TYR A 91 -1.72 27.85 -10.17
N VAL A 92 -1.11 28.82 -10.85
CA VAL A 92 -1.47 30.24 -10.73
C VAL A 92 -2.92 30.49 -11.18
N ASN A 93 -3.32 29.91 -12.30
CA ASN A 93 -4.66 30.09 -12.84
C ASN A 93 -5.74 29.42 -11.96
N LEU A 94 -5.44 28.26 -11.38
CA LEU A 94 -6.36 27.51 -10.52
C LEU A 94 -6.28 27.90 -9.03
N PHE A 95 -5.28 28.68 -8.61
CA PHE A 95 -5.13 29.07 -7.21
C PHE A 95 -6.45 29.63 -6.64
N PRO A 96 -6.87 29.23 -5.42
CA PRO A 96 -6.20 28.39 -4.43
C PRO A 96 -6.47 26.88 -4.57
N VAL A 97 -6.97 26.38 -5.70
CA VAL A 97 -7.28 24.95 -5.88
C VAL A 97 -6.10 24.24 -6.53
N HIS A 98 -5.73 23.10 -5.96
CA HIS A 98 -4.72 22.23 -6.56
C HIS A 98 -5.25 21.59 -7.86
N PRO A 99 -4.47 21.49 -8.94
CA PRO A 99 -4.94 20.89 -10.20
C PRO A 99 -5.52 19.48 -10.05
N SER A 100 -4.87 18.62 -9.26
CA SER A 100 -5.32 17.25 -9.02
C SER A 100 -6.68 17.13 -8.30
N TYR A 101 -7.21 18.21 -7.74
CA TYR A 101 -8.55 18.23 -7.16
C TYR A 101 -9.60 17.84 -8.19
N PHE A 102 -9.51 18.41 -9.39
CA PHE A 102 -10.44 18.14 -10.49
C PHE A 102 -10.26 16.74 -11.04
N ASP A 103 -9.02 16.29 -11.14
CA ASP A 103 -8.67 14.96 -11.61
C ASP A 103 -9.29 13.88 -10.72
N ASN A 104 -9.08 14.01 -9.43
CA ASN A 104 -9.59 13.06 -8.45
C ASN A 104 -11.12 13.14 -8.33
N PHE A 105 -11.70 14.33 -8.38
CA PHE A 105 -13.14 14.50 -8.31
C PHE A 105 -13.86 13.83 -9.48
N SER A 106 -13.36 13.99 -10.70
CA SER A 106 -13.99 13.47 -11.92
C SER A 106 -14.08 11.93 -11.94
N LEU A 107 -13.24 11.24 -11.18
CA LEU A 107 -13.17 9.79 -11.11
C LEU A 107 -14.11 9.19 -10.04
N ILE A 108 -14.63 10.00 -9.12
CA ILE A 108 -15.56 9.51 -8.09
C ILE A 108 -16.87 9.11 -8.75
N LYS A 109 -17.32 7.89 -8.49
CA LYS A 109 -18.55 7.34 -9.10
C LYS A 109 -19.84 7.81 -8.42
N ILE A 110 -19.73 8.36 -7.23
CA ILE A 110 -20.84 8.73 -6.33
C ILE A 110 -21.03 10.24 -6.41
N GLY A 111 -22.30 10.71 -6.43
CA GLY A 111 -22.59 12.14 -6.43
C GLY A 111 -22.19 12.89 -7.72
N LYS A 112 -22.36 12.27 -8.87
CA LYS A 112 -21.80 12.62 -10.20
C LYS A 112 -22.16 13.99 -10.79
N SER A 113 -22.67 14.93 -10.05
CA SER A 113 -23.02 16.20 -10.66
C SER A 113 -21.85 17.19 -10.59
N GLN A 114 -21.37 17.62 -11.75
CA GLN A 114 -20.41 18.74 -11.90
C GLN A 114 -20.85 19.98 -11.11
N ARG A 115 -22.17 20.11 -10.88
CA ARG A 115 -22.77 21.15 -10.05
C ARG A 115 -22.34 21.02 -8.57
N GLU A 116 -22.06 19.82 -8.10
CA GLU A 116 -21.64 19.56 -6.72
C GLU A 116 -20.22 20.04 -6.47
N VAL A 117 -19.30 19.85 -7.44
CA VAL A 117 -17.93 20.43 -7.40
C VAL A 117 -17.99 21.93 -7.21
N LEU A 118 -18.78 22.60 -8.06
CA LEU A 118 -18.91 24.05 -8.02
C LEU A 118 -19.50 24.54 -6.69
N LYS A 119 -20.49 23.82 -6.16
CA LYS A 119 -21.13 24.11 -4.87
C LYS A 119 -20.14 23.97 -3.71
N THR A 120 -19.40 22.86 -3.69
CA THR A 120 -18.42 22.56 -2.64
C THR A 120 -17.26 23.55 -2.66
N LEU A 121 -16.68 23.80 -3.84
CA LEU A 121 -15.61 24.79 -3.98
C LEU A 121 -16.09 26.22 -3.62
N SER A 122 -17.30 26.60 -4.05
CA SER A 122 -17.87 27.89 -3.67
C SER A 122 -18.05 28.03 -2.15
N SER A 123 -18.45 26.95 -1.47
CA SER A 123 -18.53 26.95 0.00
C SER A 123 -17.17 27.09 0.64
N LYS A 124 -16.16 26.37 0.13
CA LYS A 124 -14.76 26.48 0.62
C LYS A 124 -14.18 27.87 0.41
N PHE A 125 -14.39 28.46 -0.76
CA PHE A 125 -13.93 29.82 -1.02
C PHE A 125 -14.55 30.83 -0.06
N LYS A 126 -15.85 30.68 0.26
CA LYS A 126 -16.51 31.52 1.26
C LYS A 126 -15.91 31.39 2.65
N SER A 127 -15.43 30.20 3.02
CA SER A 127 -14.82 29.99 4.35
C SER A 127 -13.42 30.58 4.47
N ILE A 128 -12.70 30.79 3.35
CA ILE A 128 -11.32 31.31 3.35
C ILE A 128 -11.20 32.73 2.81
N ILE A 129 -12.31 33.36 2.41
CA ILE A 129 -12.27 34.66 1.71
C ILE A 129 -11.68 35.80 2.56
N GLU A 130 -11.77 35.68 3.88
CA GLU A 130 -11.24 36.65 4.85
C GLU A 130 -9.90 36.20 5.45
N GLU A 131 -9.36 35.05 5.03
CA GLU A 131 -8.09 34.53 5.54
C GLU A 131 -6.92 35.00 4.66
N ASP A 132 -5.83 35.33 5.32
CA ASP A 132 -4.57 35.63 4.63
C ASP A 132 -3.96 34.36 4.01
N VAL A 133 -3.29 34.51 2.88
CA VAL A 133 -2.53 33.42 2.27
C VAL A 133 -1.38 33.02 3.21
N PRO A 134 -1.28 31.75 3.63
CA PRO A 134 -0.23 31.31 4.53
C PRO A 134 1.15 31.48 3.90
N LYS A 135 2.15 31.91 4.69
CA LYS A 135 3.51 32.15 4.21
C LYS A 135 4.39 30.92 4.24
N ASP A 136 4.03 29.94 5.06
CA ASP A 136 4.79 28.72 5.36
C ASP A 136 4.40 27.51 4.51
N LYS A 137 3.36 27.63 3.72
CA LYS A 137 2.83 26.58 2.84
C LYS A 137 2.17 27.17 1.59
N PRO A 138 1.99 26.39 0.51
CA PRO A 138 1.39 26.87 -0.73
C PRO A 138 -0.04 27.40 -0.61
N GLY A 139 -0.79 27.00 0.43
CA GLY A 139 -2.18 27.46 0.62
C GLY A 139 -3.17 26.86 -0.38
N LEU A 140 -2.93 25.64 -0.84
CA LEU A 140 -3.76 24.99 -1.86
C LEU A 140 -4.85 24.13 -1.22
N ILE A 141 -6.05 24.19 -1.81
CA ILE A 141 -7.16 23.28 -1.53
C ILE A 141 -6.92 22.00 -2.32
N CYS A 142 -6.50 20.94 -1.62
CA CYS A 142 -6.22 19.64 -2.21
C CYS A 142 -7.44 18.71 -2.11
N TYR A 143 -7.46 17.65 -2.88
CA TYR A 143 -8.62 16.76 -2.99
C TYR A 143 -8.97 16.01 -1.69
N ASP A 144 -8.00 15.80 -0.78
CA ASP A 144 -8.23 15.24 0.55
C ASP A 144 -9.31 16.00 1.34
N SER A 145 -9.37 17.31 1.15
CA SER A 145 -10.36 18.16 1.81
C SER A 145 -11.80 17.88 1.39
N TYR A 146 -12.02 17.26 0.24
CA TYR A 146 -13.36 16.89 -0.23
C TYR A 146 -13.97 15.75 0.60
N TRP A 147 -13.14 14.88 1.19
CA TRP A 147 -13.63 13.80 2.05
C TRP A 147 -14.48 14.31 3.20
N LYS A 148 -14.03 15.37 3.87
CA LYS A 148 -14.79 16.00 4.96
C LYS A 148 -16.13 16.57 4.48
N ASP A 149 -16.18 17.11 3.27
CA ASP A 149 -17.42 17.63 2.69
C ASP A 149 -18.42 16.50 2.39
N MET A 150 -17.92 15.35 1.90
CA MET A 150 -18.74 14.15 1.69
C MET A 150 -19.31 13.60 3.00
N GLN A 151 -18.50 13.52 4.05
CA GLN A 151 -18.96 13.08 5.38
C GLN A 151 -20.02 14.02 6.01
N ASN A 152 -19.96 15.31 5.71
CA ASN A 152 -20.90 16.30 6.22
C ASN A 152 -22.17 16.44 5.37
N ASN A 153 -22.17 15.91 4.15
CA ASN A 153 -23.35 15.93 3.28
C ASN A 153 -24.25 14.74 3.58
N VAL A 154 -25.47 15.02 4.05
CA VAL A 154 -26.43 13.97 4.45
C VAL A 154 -26.79 13.02 3.30
N ASP A 155 -26.93 13.57 2.07
CA ASP A 155 -27.30 12.77 0.90
C ASP A 155 -26.17 11.84 0.47
N LEU A 156 -24.92 12.34 0.48
CA LEU A 156 -23.74 11.53 0.15
C LEU A 156 -23.41 10.51 1.24
N LYS A 157 -23.57 10.88 2.51
CA LYS A 157 -23.38 9.95 3.65
C LYS A 157 -24.37 8.79 3.65
N ALA A 158 -25.55 8.97 3.06
CA ALA A 158 -26.56 7.90 2.93
C ALA A 158 -26.16 6.85 1.87
N ASP A 159 -25.19 7.13 1.00
CA ASP A 159 -24.67 6.16 0.06
C ASP A 159 -23.94 5.03 0.81
N PRO A 160 -24.24 3.74 0.51
CA PRO A 160 -23.66 2.61 1.23
C PRO A 160 -22.13 2.54 1.16
N ASP A 161 -21.53 2.96 0.04
CA ASP A 161 -20.08 2.91 -0.13
C ASP A 161 -19.40 4.04 0.63
N VAL A 162 -19.97 5.25 0.62
CA VAL A 162 -19.50 6.37 1.45
C VAL A 162 -19.60 6.04 2.93
N SER A 163 -20.70 5.42 3.36
CA SER A 163 -20.89 5.02 4.76
C SER A 163 -19.81 4.03 5.20
N LYS A 164 -19.57 2.96 4.43
CA LYS A 164 -18.54 1.96 4.75
C LYS A 164 -17.13 2.58 4.82
N VAL A 165 -16.78 3.42 3.85
CA VAL A 165 -15.47 4.10 3.85
C VAL A 165 -15.37 5.08 5.01
N SER A 166 -16.48 5.74 5.41
CA SER A 166 -16.51 6.62 6.58
C SER A 166 -16.22 5.86 7.87
N ASP A 167 -16.88 4.72 8.08
CA ASP A 167 -16.68 3.89 9.28
C ASP A 167 -15.21 3.47 9.42
N ILE A 168 -14.58 3.09 8.32
CA ILE A 168 -13.17 2.67 8.33
C ILE A 168 -12.23 3.85 8.57
N THR A 169 -12.46 4.98 7.91
CA THR A 169 -11.64 6.16 8.13
C THR A 169 -11.73 6.68 9.56
N GLU A 170 -12.90 6.58 10.19
CA GLU A 170 -13.06 6.91 11.61
C GLU A 170 -12.23 5.98 12.50
N LEU A 171 -12.26 4.66 12.24
CA LEU A 171 -11.44 3.68 12.97
C LEU A 171 -9.93 3.93 12.79
N VAL A 172 -9.48 4.17 11.56
CA VAL A 172 -8.08 4.49 11.28
C VAL A 172 -7.66 5.78 11.98
N ASN A 173 -8.50 6.82 11.90
CA ASN A 173 -8.23 8.11 12.56
C ASN A 173 -8.15 7.95 14.09
N GLN A 174 -9.02 7.14 14.70
CA GLN A 174 -8.92 6.84 16.12
C GLN A 174 -7.60 6.13 16.46
N LYS A 175 -7.17 5.16 15.65
CA LYS A 175 -5.87 4.50 15.82
C LYS A 175 -4.69 5.45 15.68
N ILE A 176 -4.77 6.44 14.79
CA ILE A 176 -3.78 7.50 14.66
C ILE A 176 -3.75 8.34 15.94
N GLU A 177 -4.91 8.75 16.46
CA GLU A 177 -4.97 9.52 17.71
C GLU A 177 -4.33 8.78 18.89
N ASP A 178 -4.58 7.48 19.01
CA ASP A 178 -4.09 6.63 20.08
C ASP A 178 -2.58 6.35 19.99
N ASN A 179 -2.05 6.15 18.78
CA ASN A 179 -0.69 5.63 18.57
C ASN A 179 0.33 6.70 18.13
N PHE A 180 -0.11 7.82 17.51
CA PHE A 180 0.80 8.89 17.10
C PHE A 180 1.14 9.79 18.28
N THR A 181 1.96 9.27 19.17
CA THR A 181 2.42 9.97 20.39
C THR A 181 3.90 10.33 20.28
N ARG A 182 4.39 11.19 21.16
CA ARG A 182 5.81 11.59 21.24
C ARG A 182 6.36 12.04 19.87
N GLY A 183 7.35 11.32 19.33
CA GLY A 183 8.01 11.66 18.06
C GLY A 183 7.12 11.62 16.82
N LEU A 184 5.99 10.90 16.86
CA LEU A 184 5.01 10.85 15.78
C LEU A 184 3.91 11.91 15.89
N ALA A 185 3.76 12.58 17.02
CA ALA A 185 2.73 13.59 17.23
C ALA A 185 2.69 14.71 16.15
N PRO A 186 3.83 15.24 15.66
CA PRO A 186 3.83 16.24 14.59
C PRO A 186 3.25 15.71 13.27
N LYS A 187 3.28 14.39 13.03
CA LYS A 187 2.80 13.76 11.81
C LYS A 187 1.30 13.47 11.80
N LYS A 188 0.58 13.70 12.91
CA LYS A 188 -0.87 13.45 13.00
C LYS A 188 -1.66 14.17 11.91
N ALA A 189 -1.40 15.45 11.72
CA ALA A 189 -2.11 16.25 10.72
C ALA A 189 -1.93 15.70 9.31
N LEU A 190 -0.71 15.31 8.95
CA LEU A 190 -0.42 14.67 7.67
C LEU A 190 -1.10 13.29 7.57
N ALA A 191 -1.07 12.49 8.63
CA ALA A 191 -1.70 11.17 8.66
C ALA A 191 -3.21 11.25 8.40
N HIS A 192 -3.92 12.19 9.03
CA HIS A 192 -5.35 12.40 8.76
C HIS A 192 -5.62 12.83 7.30
N ARG A 193 -4.77 13.67 6.73
CA ARG A 193 -4.86 14.05 5.32
C ARG A 193 -4.64 12.86 4.39
N ILE A 194 -3.67 11.99 4.68
CA ILE A 194 -3.40 10.76 3.95
C ILE A 194 -4.62 9.82 3.99
N VAL A 195 -5.23 9.64 5.15
CA VAL A 195 -6.45 8.81 5.29
C VAL A 195 -7.60 9.39 4.46
N ALA A 196 -7.81 10.70 4.51
CA ALA A 196 -8.83 11.37 3.72
C ALA A 196 -8.58 11.23 2.20
N ALA A 197 -7.33 11.39 1.77
CA ALA A 197 -6.91 11.19 0.38
C ALA A 197 -7.16 9.73 -0.08
N SER A 198 -6.81 8.76 0.77
CA SER A 198 -7.02 7.34 0.51
C SER A 198 -8.51 6.99 0.42
N ALA A 199 -9.38 7.62 1.23
CA ALA A 199 -10.82 7.47 1.15
C ALA A 199 -11.37 7.92 -0.22
N ILE A 200 -10.93 9.07 -0.70
CA ILE A 200 -11.30 9.57 -2.04
C ILE A 200 -10.83 8.60 -3.14
N LYS A 201 -9.60 8.10 -3.05
CA LYS A 201 -9.07 7.12 -4.03
C LYS A 201 -9.86 5.82 -4.01
N MET A 202 -10.27 5.36 -2.85
CA MET A 202 -11.09 4.16 -2.70
C MET A 202 -12.45 4.29 -3.38
N LEU A 203 -13.10 5.46 -3.30
CA LEU A 203 -14.39 5.71 -3.95
C LEU A 203 -14.31 5.92 -5.48
N GLN A 204 -13.11 5.97 -6.05
CA GLN A 204 -12.90 6.04 -7.50
C GLN A 204 -12.98 4.68 -8.19
N ALA A 205 -12.82 3.58 -7.45
CA ALA A 205 -12.79 2.22 -7.94
C ALA A 205 -13.93 1.37 -7.34
N ASP A 206 -13.93 0.09 -7.64
CA ASP A 206 -14.72 -0.90 -6.91
C ASP A 206 -14.10 -1.08 -5.52
N LEU A 207 -14.92 -1.09 -4.47
CA LEU A 207 -14.45 -1.23 -3.09
C LEU A 207 -13.73 -2.57 -2.82
N SER A 208 -13.98 -3.59 -3.65
CA SER A 208 -13.26 -4.87 -3.59
C SER A 208 -11.85 -4.80 -4.20
N HIS A 209 -11.59 -3.80 -5.07
CA HIS A 209 -10.31 -3.55 -5.71
C HIS A 209 -10.02 -2.05 -5.67
N PRO A 210 -9.72 -1.50 -4.48
CA PRO A 210 -9.54 -0.07 -4.29
C PRO A 210 -8.27 0.43 -5.00
N ASN A 211 -8.35 1.65 -5.52
CA ASN A 211 -7.14 2.35 -5.96
C ASN A 211 -6.28 2.69 -4.74
N GLY A 212 -4.98 2.39 -4.84
CA GLY A 212 -3.99 2.74 -3.83
C GLY A 212 -3.47 4.16 -3.95
N VAL A 213 -2.71 4.55 -2.94
CA VAL A 213 -1.91 5.78 -2.91
C VAL A 213 -0.44 5.43 -2.74
N THR A 214 0.45 6.19 -3.36
CA THR A 214 1.89 6.11 -3.13
C THR A 214 2.39 7.35 -2.40
N ALA A 215 3.52 7.27 -1.72
CA ALA A 215 4.13 8.42 -1.07
C ALA A 215 4.41 9.57 -2.05
N ASP A 216 4.90 9.24 -3.25
CA ASP A 216 5.17 10.20 -4.32
C ASP A 216 3.88 10.89 -4.81
N SER A 217 2.82 10.13 -5.10
CA SER A 217 1.55 10.71 -5.53
C SER A 217 0.94 11.64 -4.48
N LEU A 218 1.02 11.25 -3.20
CA LEU A 218 0.51 12.06 -2.10
C LEU A 218 1.34 13.31 -1.87
N ALA A 219 2.67 13.24 -1.97
CA ALA A 219 3.55 14.41 -1.82
C ALA A 219 3.23 15.47 -2.88
N ASN A 220 3.04 15.05 -4.13
CA ASN A 220 2.65 15.94 -5.22
C ASN A 220 1.24 16.51 -5.03
N ASP A 221 0.26 15.68 -4.68
CA ASP A 221 -1.16 16.04 -4.67
C ASP A 221 -1.59 16.83 -3.43
N LEU A 222 -0.96 16.57 -2.27
CA LEU A 222 -1.32 17.23 -1.02
C LEU A 222 -0.52 18.49 -0.73
N CYS A 223 0.60 18.70 -1.41
CA CYS A 223 1.49 19.86 -1.23
C CYS A 223 1.74 20.20 0.25
N HIS A 224 1.99 19.15 1.06
CA HIS A 224 2.30 19.32 2.47
C HIS A 224 3.76 19.72 2.64
N VAL A 225 4.03 20.78 3.37
CA VAL A 225 5.39 21.24 3.70
C VAL A 225 5.78 20.67 5.05
N ASP A 226 6.90 19.95 5.11
CA ASP A 226 7.56 19.56 6.37
C ASP A 226 8.88 20.31 6.46
N ILE A 227 9.00 21.13 7.51
CA ILE A 227 10.17 22.00 7.73
C ILE A 227 11.46 21.22 8.01
N THR A 228 11.37 19.92 8.25
CA THR A 228 12.52 19.04 8.48
C THR A 228 13.12 18.47 7.19
N CYS A 229 12.44 18.67 6.04
CA CYS A 229 12.87 18.20 4.75
C CYS A 229 13.44 19.36 3.91
N GLU A 230 14.59 19.15 3.29
CA GLU A 230 15.26 20.17 2.47
C GLU A 230 14.90 20.07 0.98
N ASN A 231 14.45 18.91 0.53
CA ASN A 231 14.13 18.62 -0.88
C ASN A 231 12.94 17.65 -1.01
N TYR A 232 12.51 17.46 -2.27
CA TYR A 232 11.36 16.60 -2.59
C TYR A 232 11.57 15.14 -2.20
N ASP A 233 12.76 14.56 -2.45
CA ASP A 233 13.03 13.16 -2.15
C ASP A 233 12.98 12.89 -0.65
N GLU A 234 13.51 13.81 0.16
CA GLU A 234 13.38 13.75 1.61
C GLU A 234 11.93 13.89 2.07
N LEU A 235 11.16 14.77 1.43
CA LEU A 235 9.74 14.92 1.74
C LEU A 235 8.98 13.61 1.49
N VAL A 236 9.22 12.95 0.36
CA VAL A 236 8.62 11.65 0.01
C VAL A 236 9.01 10.58 1.03
N ASP A 237 10.30 10.46 1.36
CA ASP A 237 10.80 9.40 2.23
C ASP A 237 10.48 9.68 3.71
N LEU A 238 10.90 10.84 4.24
CA LEU A 238 10.86 11.12 5.68
C LEU A 238 9.48 11.58 6.17
N ALA A 239 8.73 12.32 5.34
CA ALA A 239 7.41 12.76 5.71
C ALA A 239 6.34 11.74 5.31
N PHE A 240 6.19 11.42 4.01
CA PHE A 240 5.10 10.61 3.52
C PHE A 240 5.28 9.12 3.77
N THR A 241 6.40 8.51 3.32
CA THR A 241 6.61 7.06 3.45
C THR A 241 6.60 6.65 4.92
N ARG A 242 7.32 7.36 5.79
CA ARG A 242 7.31 7.06 7.23
C ARG A 242 5.95 7.25 7.88
N THR A 243 5.17 8.23 7.44
CA THR A 243 3.80 8.42 7.97
C THR A 243 2.89 7.30 7.50
N LEU A 244 2.95 6.89 6.23
CA LEU A 244 2.21 5.76 5.68
C LEU A 244 2.53 4.45 6.42
N ASP A 245 3.80 4.12 6.59
CA ASP A 245 4.24 2.94 7.34
C ASP A 245 3.80 3.00 8.81
N SER A 246 3.77 4.20 9.41
CA SER A 246 3.27 4.40 10.77
C SER A 246 1.76 4.19 10.87
N ILE A 247 0.96 4.56 9.86
CA ILE A 247 -0.49 4.28 9.81
C ILE A 247 -0.73 2.77 9.69
N VAL A 248 0.02 2.07 8.82
CA VAL A 248 -0.03 0.60 8.70
C VAL A 248 0.26 -0.05 10.05
N SER A 249 1.32 0.38 10.73
CA SER A 249 1.70 -0.14 12.04
C SER A 249 0.64 0.14 13.11
N ALA A 250 0.07 1.35 13.15
CA ALA A 250 -0.97 1.73 14.10
C ALA A 250 -2.27 0.92 13.93
N THR A 251 -2.57 0.50 12.71
CA THR A 251 -3.75 -0.32 12.38
C THR A 251 -3.44 -1.82 12.34
N ILE A 252 -2.17 -2.22 12.55
CA ILE A 252 -1.68 -3.61 12.41
C ILE A 252 -2.08 -4.19 11.03
N GLY A 253 -2.11 -3.33 10.00
CA GLY A 253 -2.50 -3.70 8.65
C GLY A 253 -3.96 -4.17 8.50
N GLN A 254 -4.83 -3.94 9.48
CA GLN A 254 -6.25 -4.38 9.43
C GLN A 254 -7.12 -3.51 8.55
N TYR A 255 -6.93 -2.21 8.64
CA TYR A 255 -7.78 -1.21 7.97
C TYR A 255 -7.00 -0.36 6.96
N PHE A 256 -5.67 -0.37 7.06
CA PHE A 256 -4.77 0.32 6.16
C PHE A 256 -3.55 -0.56 5.93
N GLU A 257 -3.28 -0.95 4.68
CA GLU A 257 -2.22 -1.90 4.34
C GLU A 257 -1.30 -1.39 3.25
N LYS A 258 -0.09 -1.93 3.22
CA LYS A 258 0.87 -1.75 2.14
C LYS A 258 0.78 -2.93 1.20
N GLY A 259 0.38 -2.68 -0.05
CA GLY A 259 0.32 -3.64 -1.13
C GLY A 259 1.64 -3.77 -1.91
N GLU A 260 1.55 -4.36 -3.09
CA GLU A 260 2.67 -4.43 -4.03
C GLU A 260 3.02 -3.02 -4.57
N ASN A 261 4.23 -2.85 -5.10
CA ASN A 261 4.72 -1.58 -5.69
C ASN A 261 4.69 -0.36 -4.75
N ASN A 262 4.77 -0.55 -3.43
CA ASN A 262 4.67 0.51 -2.44
C ASN A 262 3.35 1.33 -2.52
N GLU A 263 2.28 0.71 -2.97
CA GLU A 263 0.93 1.27 -2.88
C GLU A 263 0.30 0.96 -1.53
N TYR A 264 -0.46 1.91 -1.00
CA TYR A 264 -1.15 1.79 0.28
C TYR A 264 -2.65 1.90 0.06
N HIS A 265 -3.42 1.06 0.74
CA HIS A 265 -4.86 0.93 0.54
C HIS A 265 -5.62 0.96 1.87
N LEU A 266 -6.80 1.59 1.85
CA LEU A 266 -7.82 1.33 2.87
C LEU A 266 -8.49 -0.02 2.60
N ARG A 267 -8.86 -0.76 3.67
CA ARG A 267 -9.56 -2.06 3.58
C ARG A 267 -10.91 -1.98 4.28
N ILE A 268 -11.96 -2.38 3.57
CA ILE A 268 -13.34 -2.43 4.10
C ILE A 268 -13.52 -3.62 5.04
N GLU A 269 -12.94 -4.75 4.68
CA GLU A 269 -13.00 -5.91 5.55
C GLU A 269 -11.87 -5.82 6.56
N GLY A 270 -12.21 -5.52 7.81
CA GLY A 270 -11.29 -5.55 8.96
C GLY A 270 -10.83 -6.96 9.27
N GLY A 271 -10.34 -7.67 8.28
CA GLY A 271 -9.66 -8.94 8.45
C GLY A 271 -8.26 -8.71 9.01
N VAL A 272 -7.85 -9.59 9.92
CA VAL A 272 -6.47 -9.62 10.40
C VAL A 272 -5.54 -9.77 9.20
N ASN A 273 -4.63 -8.84 8.98
CA ASN A 273 -3.57 -9.00 7.99
C ASN A 273 -2.53 -9.97 8.53
N TYR A 274 -2.74 -11.23 8.26
CA TYR A 274 -1.85 -12.31 8.71
C TYR A 274 -0.44 -12.18 8.11
N GLU A 275 -0.32 -11.68 6.88
CA GLU A 275 0.98 -11.45 6.24
C GLU A 275 1.78 -10.37 6.96
N GLN A 276 1.14 -9.26 7.37
CA GLN A 276 1.80 -8.22 8.14
C GLN A 276 2.22 -8.73 9.53
N LYS A 277 1.37 -9.48 10.22
CA LYS A 277 1.73 -10.12 11.49
C LYS A 277 2.97 -11.02 11.36
N VAL A 278 3.06 -11.78 10.28
CA VAL A 278 4.23 -12.63 10.00
C VAL A 278 5.48 -11.76 9.77
N LYS A 279 5.39 -10.68 9.01
CA LYS A 279 6.50 -9.75 8.78
C LYS A 279 6.96 -9.07 10.08
N ASP A 280 6.03 -8.60 10.88
CA ASP A 280 6.33 -7.94 12.16
C ASP A 280 7.01 -8.90 13.14
N TYR A 281 6.52 -10.14 13.26
CA TYR A 281 7.16 -11.15 14.11
C TYR A 281 8.55 -11.52 13.60
N ALA A 282 8.75 -11.62 12.27
CA ALA A 282 10.04 -11.89 11.65
C ALA A 282 11.12 -10.87 12.07
N THR A 283 10.74 -9.59 12.21
CA THR A 283 11.67 -8.53 12.67
C THR A 283 12.06 -8.65 14.15
N GLN A 284 11.23 -9.31 14.94
CA GLN A 284 11.47 -9.49 16.38
C GLN A 284 12.26 -10.76 16.71
N MET A 285 12.42 -11.67 15.74
CA MET A 285 13.13 -12.93 15.94
C MET A 285 14.63 -12.71 16.13
N GLY A 286 15.19 -13.31 17.20
CA GLY A 286 16.63 -13.35 17.41
C GLY A 286 17.34 -14.36 16.50
N ASP A 287 18.65 -14.18 16.28
CA ASP A 287 19.43 -15.00 15.35
C ASP A 287 19.42 -16.49 15.70
N GLY A 288 19.45 -16.84 16.98
CA GLY A 288 19.34 -18.24 17.41
C GLY A 288 18.00 -18.88 17.04
N GLN A 289 16.91 -18.13 17.13
CA GLN A 289 15.58 -18.59 16.73
C GLN A 289 15.46 -18.71 15.20
N LYS A 290 16.07 -17.79 14.45
CA LYS A 290 16.14 -17.89 12.99
C LYS A 290 16.92 -19.13 12.54
N ASP A 291 18.03 -19.45 13.20
CA ASP A 291 18.80 -20.67 12.94
C ASP A 291 17.99 -21.95 13.25
N GLU A 292 17.16 -21.96 14.28
CA GLU A 292 16.27 -23.09 14.55
C GLU A 292 15.29 -23.35 13.39
N TYR A 293 14.66 -22.31 12.87
CA TYR A 293 13.75 -22.44 11.72
C TYR A 293 14.50 -22.74 10.43
N PHE A 294 15.71 -22.25 10.27
CA PHE A 294 16.57 -22.64 9.15
C PHE A 294 16.86 -24.15 9.18
N PHE A 295 17.16 -24.73 10.33
CA PHE A 295 17.38 -26.18 10.44
C PHE A 295 16.10 -26.99 10.23
N MET A 296 14.94 -26.50 10.65
CA MET A 296 13.66 -27.11 10.30
C MET A 296 13.43 -27.11 8.79
N PHE A 297 13.69 -25.98 8.12
CA PHE A 297 13.64 -25.86 6.67
C PHE A 297 14.59 -26.86 5.98
N LEU A 298 15.85 -26.95 6.42
CA LEU A 298 16.82 -27.90 5.87
C LEU A 298 16.37 -29.35 6.03
N ALA A 299 15.81 -29.72 7.18
CA ALA A 299 15.30 -31.05 7.42
C ALA A 299 14.15 -31.46 6.49
N GLU A 300 13.37 -30.47 6.01
CA GLU A 300 12.32 -30.71 5.03
C GLU A 300 12.83 -30.76 3.58
N VAL A 301 13.89 -30.02 3.26
CA VAL A 301 14.44 -29.91 1.89
C VAL A 301 15.42 -31.05 1.60
N LEU A 302 16.25 -31.41 2.57
CA LEU A 302 17.24 -32.48 2.41
C LEU A 302 16.56 -33.85 2.58
N PRO A 303 16.98 -34.87 1.80
CA PRO A 303 16.44 -36.24 1.90
C PRO A 303 17.03 -36.96 3.17
N VAL A 304 16.74 -36.39 4.34
CA VAL A 304 17.14 -37.02 5.61
C VAL A 304 16.05 -38.03 5.98
N GLU A 305 16.35 -39.30 5.83
CA GLU A 305 15.41 -40.39 6.11
C GLU A 305 15.35 -40.74 7.61
N GLY A 306 14.13 -41.01 8.06
CA GLY A 306 13.87 -41.50 9.42
C GLY A 306 13.68 -40.40 10.48
N ASP A 307 13.31 -40.85 11.67
CA ASP A 307 13.15 -39.99 12.83
C ASP A 307 14.52 -39.56 13.39
N THR A 308 14.52 -38.40 14.05
CA THR A 308 15.69 -37.96 14.79
C THR A 308 16.12 -39.03 15.83
N TYR A 309 17.41 -39.20 16.02
CA TYR A 309 17.96 -40.16 16.97
C TYR A 309 17.36 -40.04 18.38
N ARG A 310 16.97 -38.81 18.74
CA ARG A 310 16.16 -38.53 19.94
C ARG A 310 15.15 -37.45 19.60
N THR A 311 13.92 -37.58 20.10
CA THR A 311 12.89 -36.57 20.02
C THR A 311 13.42 -35.20 20.46
N ASN A 312 13.24 -34.19 19.66
CA ASN A 312 13.73 -32.79 19.80
C ASN A 312 15.25 -32.57 19.61
N PHE A 313 16.02 -33.58 19.20
CA PHE A 313 17.41 -33.40 18.79
C PHE A 313 17.52 -33.38 17.26
N ARG A 314 18.26 -32.43 16.73
CA ARG A 314 18.50 -32.27 15.30
C ARG A 314 19.65 -33.19 14.81
N ILE A 315 19.52 -34.47 15.06
CA ILE A 315 20.53 -35.49 14.73
C ILE A 315 19.85 -36.71 14.12
N TRP A 316 20.32 -37.15 12.99
CA TRP A 316 19.81 -38.31 12.26
C TRP A 316 20.92 -39.31 12.02
N SER A 317 20.60 -40.60 12.09
CA SER A 317 21.51 -41.68 11.69
C SER A 317 21.61 -41.65 10.15
N HIS A 318 22.81 -41.75 9.64
CA HIS A 318 23.07 -41.79 8.20
C HIS A 318 24.13 -42.82 7.88
N ASN A 319 23.85 -43.73 6.93
CA ASN A 319 24.75 -44.74 6.49
C ASN A 319 25.24 -44.48 5.08
N ILE A 320 26.53 -44.52 4.86
CA ILE A 320 27.14 -44.43 3.53
C ILE A 320 27.62 -45.78 3.10
N GLU A 321 27.14 -46.26 1.95
CA GLU A 321 27.65 -47.44 1.28
C GLU A 321 28.94 -47.11 0.56
N TRP A 322 30.05 -47.66 1.07
CA TRP A 322 31.35 -47.50 0.41
C TRP A 322 31.55 -48.66 -0.57
N GLN A 323 31.00 -48.52 -1.77
CA GLN A 323 30.95 -49.57 -2.78
C GLN A 323 32.31 -50.15 -3.16
N SER A 324 33.36 -49.33 -3.27
CA SER A 324 34.71 -49.78 -3.62
C SER A 324 35.35 -50.69 -2.54
N HIS A 325 34.93 -50.56 -1.29
CA HIS A 325 35.40 -51.34 -0.14
C HIS A 325 34.38 -52.36 0.34
N LYS A 326 33.20 -52.47 -0.33
CA LYS A 326 32.11 -53.38 0.01
C LYS A 326 31.73 -53.34 1.50
N CYS A 327 31.71 -52.14 2.07
CA CYS A 327 31.34 -51.93 3.47
C CYS A 327 30.43 -50.71 3.63
N THR A 328 29.64 -50.74 4.70
CA THR A 328 28.79 -49.61 5.10
C THR A 328 29.46 -48.86 6.23
N ARG A 329 29.48 -47.54 6.15
CA ARG A 329 29.95 -46.64 7.21
C ARG A 329 28.75 -45.98 7.85
N ALA A 330 28.59 -46.14 9.16
CA ALA A 330 27.55 -45.47 9.92
C ALA A 330 28.05 -44.14 10.45
N GLY A 331 27.18 -43.14 10.38
CA GLY A 331 27.48 -41.80 10.85
C GLY A 331 26.22 -41.05 11.30
N TYR A 332 26.40 -39.79 11.61
CA TYR A 332 25.30 -38.88 11.95
C TYR A 332 25.32 -37.63 11.09
N ILE A 333 24.12 -37.15 10.76
CA ILE A 333 23.90 -35.80 10.28
C ILE A 333 23.40 -34.97 11.45
N PHE A 334 24.03 -33.83 11.70
CA PHE A 334 23.65 -32.93 12.77
C PHE A 334 23.47 -31.50 12.21
N MET A 335 22.32 -30.89 12.55
CA MET A 335 22.01 -29.52 12.17
C MET A 335 22.20 -28.60 13.38
N GLY A 336 23.33 -27.92 13.44
CA GLY A 336 23.73 -27.08 14.56
C GLY A 336 25.22 -26.97 14.76
N ASN A 337 25.62 -26.27 15.81
CA ASN A 337 27.03 -26.17 16.20
C ASN A 337 27.50 -27.49 16.78
N PRO A 338 28.73 -27.98 16.45
CA PRO A 338 29.30 -29.18 17.04
C PRO A 338 29.33 -29.19 18.58
N ASN A 339 29.46 -28.02 19.20
CA ASN A 339 29.42 -27.89 20.67
C ASN A 339 28.05 -28.17 21.28
N ASP A 340 26.98 -28.12 20.49
CA ASP A 340 25.61 -28.43 20.93
C ASP A 340 25.29 -29.93 20.82
N ARG A 341 26.21 -30.72 20.28
CA ARG A 341 26.03 -32.15 20.13
C ARG A 341 25.97 -32.83 21.51
N SER A 342 24.95 -33.65 21.70
CA SER A 342 24.85 -34.46 22.91
C SER A 342 25.99 -35.49 23.00
N THR A 343 26.73 -35.47 24.07
CA THR A 343 27.82 -36.46 24.38
C THR A 343 27.31 -37.86 24.69
N THR A 344 25.98 -38.04 24.82
CA THR A 344 25.36 -39.32 25.15
C THR A 344 25.12 -40.23 23.94
N GLN A 345 25.60 -39.84 22.77
CA GLN A 345 25.43 -40.64 21.55
C GLN A 345 26.60 -41.63 21.39
N PRO A 346 26.34 -42.82 20.82
CA PRO A 346 27.41 -43.75 20.47
C PRO A 346 28.35 -43.07 19.44
N GLN A 347 29.63 -43.31 19.58
CA GLN A 347 30.61 -42.89 18.61
C GLN A 347 30.36 -43.58 17.26
N GLN A 348 30.39 -42.82 16.17
CA GLN A 348 30.23 -43.33 14.81
C GLN A 348 31.47 -43.06 13.98
N HIS A 349 31.50 -43.59 12.74
CA HIS A 349 32.64 -43.49 11.85
C HIS A 349 32.83 -42.10 11.25
N PHE A 350 31.73 -41.30 11.14
CA PHE A 350 31.77 -39.92 10.62
C PHE A 350 30.60 -39.11 11.15
N TYR A 351 30.75 -37.77 11.02
CA TYR A 351 29.76 -36.77 11.37
C TYR A 351 29.65 -35.73 10.28
N ILE A 352 28.42 -35.35 9.93
CA ILE A 352 28.12 -34.28 8.99
C ILE A 352 27.39 -33.18 9.75
N TYR A 353 27.93 -31.96 9.73
CA TYR A 353 27.39 -30.82 10.42
C TYR A 353 26.90 -29.80 9.41
N PHE A 354 25.61 -29.39 9.50
CA PHE A 354 25.10 -28.21 8.82
C PHE A 354 25.15 -27.03 9.80
N MET A 355 25.97 -26.03 9.46
CA MET A 355 26.27 -24.92 10.37
C MET A 355 25.19 -23.84 10.31
N PRO A 356 24.97 -23.08 11.42
CA PRO A 356 24.03 -21.96 11.44
C PRO A 356 24.46 -20.84 10.49
N ILE A 357 23.47 -20.10 9.94
CA ILE A 357 23.70 -19.04 8.95
C ILE A 357 23.46 -17.64 9.51
N PHE A 358 22.74 -17.49 10.63
CA PHE A 358 22.45 -16.19 11.26
C PHE A 358 23.40 -15.89 12.41
N ASN A 359 23.79 -16.89 13.21
CA ASN A 359 24.65 -16.70 14.36
C ASN A 359 26.13 -16.81 13.98
N SER A 360 26.80 -15.68 13.90
CA SER A 360 28.23 -15.62 13.54
C SER A 360 29.19 -16.20 14.58
N GLN A 361 28.77 -16.40 15.82
CA GLN A 361 29.61 -16.99 16.89
C GLN A 361 29.79 -18.50 16.74
N ALA A 362 28.97 -19.14 15.92
CA ALA A 362 29.01 -20.57 15.68
C ALA A 362 30.20 -21.06 14.80
N LYS A 363 31.11 -20.16 14.39
CA LYS A 363 32.19 -20.45 13.42
C LYS A 363 33.43 -21.16 14.03
N SER A 364 33.48 -21.45 15.32
CA SER A 364 34.59 -22.23 15.90
C SER A 364 34.35 -23.73 15.70
N HIS A 365 34.97 -24.30 14.68
CA HIS A 365 34.98 -25.76 14.48
C HIS A 365 36.31 -26.32 14.89
N THR A 366 36.24 -27.53 15.47
CA THR A 366 37.40 -28.35 15.74
C THR A 366 37.84 -29.09 14.47
N ASN A 367 39.12 -29.20 14.21
CA ASN A 367 39.69 -29.99 13.10
C ASN A 367 39.58 -31.49 13.37
N ASP A 368 38.38 -32.01 13.54
CA ASP A 368 38.14 -33.42 13.74
C ASP A 368 38.22 -34.16 12.40
N LYS A 369 39.05 -35.21 12.35
CA LYS A 369 39.31 -35.97 11.11
C LYS A 369 38.15 -36.81 10.61
N ASP A 370 37.12 -36.98 11.44
CA ASP A 370 35.92 -37.75 11.18
C ASP A 370 34.68 -36.86 10.88
N SER A 371 34.88 -35.56 10.77
CA SER A 371 33.77 -34.56 10.68
C SER A 371 33.85 -33.76 9.41
N VAL A 372 32.67 -33.53 8.76
CA VAL A 372 32.50 -32.69 7.61
C VAL A 372 31.56 -31.55 8.00
N PHE A 373 31.96 -30.32 7.69
CA PHE A 373 31.19 -29.12 8.01
C PHE A 373 30.67 -28.46 6.74
N PHE A 374 29.36 -28.41 6.62
CA PHE A 374 28.71 -27.60 5.56
C PHE A 374 28.48 -26.20 6.09
N ILE A 375 29.31 -25.26 5.62
CA ILE A 375 29.26 -23.84 5.90
C ILE A 375 28.66 -23.17 4.66
N MET A 376 27.47 -22.63 4.81
CA MET A 376 26.77 -21.95 3.71
C MET A 376 27.18 -20.47 3.66
N ASP A 377 28.45 -20.22 3.42
CA ASP A 377 28.97 -18.87 3.17
C ASP A 377 28.57 -18.43 1.76
N GLY A 378 27.90 -17.26 1.63
CA GLY A 378 27.49 -16.72 0.34
C GLY A 378 26.01 -16.86 0.04
N LEU A 379 25.19 -17.36 0.97
CA LEU A 379 23.75 -17.20 0.87
C LEU A 379 23.38 -15.73 0.95
N ASP A 380 22.61 -15.26 -0.03
CA ASP A 380 22.18 -13.89 -0.11
C ASP A 380 21.21 -13.51 1.00
N ASP A 381 21.07 -12.21 1.22
CA ASP A 381 20.13 -11.69 2.22
C ASP A 381 18.67 -12.01 1.84
N GLU A 382 18.40 -12.21 0.56
CA GLU A 382 17.07 -12.61 0.06
C GLU A 382 16.68 -13.99 0.58
N PHE A 383 17.58 -14.98 0.48
CA PHE A 383 17.33 -16.31 1.04
C PHE A 383 17.12 -16.27 2.56
N LYS A 384 18.00 -15.56 3.29
CA LYS A 384 17.89 -15.39 4.74
C LYS A 384 16.54 -14.78 5.14
N GLN A 385 16.09 -13.77 4.40
CA GLN A 385 14.79 -13.15 4.63
C GLN A 385 13.64 -14.13 4.41
N LYS A 386 13.66 -14.92 3.33
CA LYS A 386 12.61 -15.91 3.02
C LYS A 386 12.51 -17.00 4.08
N VAL A 387 13.65 -17.51 4.55
CA VAL A 387 13.69 -18.49 5.65
C VAL A 387 13.18 -17.89 6.96
N THR A 388 13.50 -16.63 7.24
CA THR A 388 12.97 -15.91 8.41
C THR A 388 11.46 -15.76 8.34
N LEU A 389 10.91 -15.42 7.17
CA LEU A 389 9.46 -15.33 6.97
C LEU A 389 8.77 -16.71 7.09
N TYR A 390 9.38 -17.77 6.55
CA TYR A 390 8.90 -19.13 6.75
C TYR A 390 8.84 -19.50 8.24
N GLY A 391 9.93 -19.25 8.98
CA GLY A 391 10.00 -19.54 10.41
C GLY A 391 8.98 -18.73 11.22
N SER A 392 8.80 -17.46 10.87
CA SER A 392 7.78 -16.60 11.47
C SER A 392 6.37 -17.13 11.23
N ALA A 393 6.04 -17.51 10.00
CA ALA A 393 4.72 -18.06 9.66
C ALA A 393 4.45 -19.38 10.39
N LEU A 394 5.46 -20.25 10.49
CA LEU A 394 5.38 -21.53 11.22
C LEU A 394 5.18 -21.31 12.74
N SER A 395 5.87 -20.34 13.32
CA SER A 395 5.71 -19.97 14.73
C SER A 395 4.29 -19.46 15.02
N GLN A 396 3.81 -18.57 14.15
CA GLN A 396 2.45 -18.03 14.27
C GLN A 396 1.38 -19.13 14.06
N GLU A 397 1.57 -20.05 13.10
CA GLU A 397 0.69 -21.21 12.90
C GLU A 397 0.57 -22.06 14.17
N ASN A 398 1.70 -22.32 14.84
CA ASN A 398 1.74 -23.14 16.04
C ASN A 398 1.03 -22.50 17.24
N SER A 399 1.01 -21.16 17.32
CA SER A 399 0.37 -20.39 18.40
C SER A 399 -1.04 -19.91 18.08
N ALA A 400 -1.50 -20.07 16.84
CA ALA A 400 -2.77 -19.57 16.36
C ALA A 400 -3.98 -20.37 16.87
N SER A 401 -5.13 -19.68 16.97
CA SER A 401 -6.42 -20.32 17.18
C SER A 401 -6.82 -21.21 15.99
N SER A 402 -7.78 -22.12 16.19
CA SER A 402 -8.25 -23.03 15.13
C SER A 402 -8.70 -22.32 13.85
N ASP A 403 -9.28 -21.13 13.98
CA ASP A 403 -9.83 -20.36 12.86
C ASP A 403 -8.74 -19.59 12.09
N GLU A 404 -7.67 -19.20 12.77
CA GLU A 404 -6.53 -18.48 12.17
C GLU A 404 -5.49 -19.43 11.56
N LYS A 405 -5.37 -20.64 12.12
CA LYS A 405 -4.37 -21.65 11.73
C LYS A 405 -4.29 -21.92 10.22
N PRO A 406 -5.41 -22.05 9.47
CA PRO A 406 -5.38 -22.26 8.02
C PRO A 406 -4.74 -21.06 7.26
N LYS A 407 -4.90 -19.84 7.76
CA LYS A 407 -4.33 -18.63 7.15
C LYS A 407 -2.81 -18.60 7.30
N TYR A 408 -2.31 -18.85 8.50
CA TYR A 408 -0.86 -18.96 8.74
C TYR A 408 -0.22 -20.12 7.99
N LYS A 409 -0.92 -21.27 7.90
CA LYS A 409 -0.47 -22.42 7.11
C LYS A 409 -0.28 -22.03 5.64
N GLN A 410 -1.20 -21.29 5.06
CA GLN A 410 -1.11 -20.81 3.68
C GLN A 410 0.12 -19.93 3.45
N LEU A 411 0.42 -19.04 4.41
CA LEU A 411 1.59 -18.17 4.36
C LEU A 411 2.89 -18.97 4.57
N ARG A 412 2.90 -19.94 5.49
CA ARG A 412 4.03 -20.86 5.69
C ARG A 412 4.37 -21.60 4.39
N ASP A 413 3.36 -22.17 3.75
CA ASP A 413 3.55 -22.95 2.52
C ASP A 413 4.05 -22.05 1.36
N LYS A 414 3.58 -20.80 1.28
CA LYS A 414 4.08 -19.78 0.35
C LYS A 414 5.57 -19.51 0.59
N TYR A 415 5.93 -19.13 1.81
CA TYR A 415 7.32 -18.76 2.14
C TYR A 415 8.27 -19.97 2.12
N TYR A 416 7.79 -21.17 2.46
CA TYR A 416 8.55 -22.40 2.26
C TYR A 416 8.92 -22.62 0.80
N LYS A 417 7.96 -22.47 -0.12
CA LYS A 417 8.21 -22.60 -1.55
C LYS A 417 9.22 -21.55 -2.04
N GLU A 418 9.04 -20.30 -1.64
CA GLU A 418 9.95 -19.21 -2.02
C GLU A 418 11.38 -19.43 -1.50
N ALA A 419 11.51 -19.90 -0.25
CA ALA A 419 12.81 -20.24 0.33
C ALA A 419 13.45 -21.44 -0.39
N ARG A 420 12.68 -22.49 -0.71
CA ARG A 420 13.16 -23.66 -1.45
C ARG A 420 13.59 -23.31 -2.86
N ASP A 421 12.83 -22.48 -3.56
CA ASP A 421 13.18 -22.05 -4.91
C ASP A 421 14.46 -21.19 -4.91
N SER A 422 14.66 -20.38 -3.85
CA SER A 422 15.90 -19.64 -3.65
C SER A 422 17.07 -20.56 -3.31
N PHE A 423 16.87 -21.54 -2.42
CA PHE A 423 17.87 -22.54 -2.06
C PHE A 423 18.37 -23.33 -3.28
N ASN A 424 17.44 -23.81 -4.11
CA ASN A 424 17.78 -24.57 -5.33
C ASN A 424 18.51 -23.77 -6.41
N LYS A 425 18.56 -22.45 -6.33
CA LYS A 425 19.36 -21.60 -7.22
C LYS A 425 20.84 -21.55 -6.80
N HIS A 426 21.11 -21.83 -5.52
CA HIS A 426 22.46 -21.76 -4.94
C HIS A 426 23.12 -23.14 -4.84
N PHE A 427 22.34 -24.22 -4.86
CA PHE A 427 22.76 -25.61 -4.78
C PHE A 427 22.17 -26.45 -5.92
#